data_1f75505683fcd6582e52a6247abf683f
#
_entry.id   1f75505683fcd6582e52a6247abf683f
#
_cell.length_a   1.000
_cell.length_b   1.000
_cell.length_c   1.000
_cell.angle_alpha   90.00
_cell.angle_beta   90.00
_cell.angle_gamma   90.00
#
_symmetry.space_group_name_H-M   'P 1'
#
loop_
_entity.id
_entity.type
_entity.pdbx_description
1 polymer ?
#
loop_
_entity_poly.entity_id
_entity_poly.type
_entity_poly.pdbx_seq_one_letter_code
_entity_poly.pdbx_strand_id
1 'polypeptide(L)'
;LDLTTPKTFKVAARRSDKLFPYISDEINRKVATKILKNSEWKVDVHNPDVKIVIEVHQDAAYIMTDRVQGAGGYPVGVGGKAMVLLSGGIDSPVACYLMMKRGVHIECIHYASPPYTSQNAQEKVMELARLVSGYQGDVLVHVVPFTDLQLAIYQNADESYAITLMRRMMMRIATGLAKKRHAQAIATGESIGQVASQTLESMLAINDVTNMPIIRPVVCMDKVEIIDLSKKIGTYETSILPYEDCCTIFTPKNPVTKPRVDKCEKYEAKWDFDKMVQECIDNTEDIWVHPVKVEEDLF
;
A
#
# COMPACT_ATOMS: atom_id res chain seq x y z
N LEU A 1 -20.18 15.56 -26.41
CA LEU A 1 -21.47 15.37 -25.74
C LEU A 1 -22.44 14.71 -26.68
N ASP A 2 -23.01 13.59 -26.28
CA ASP A 2 -24.16 13.00 -26.99
C ASP A 2 -25.41 13.83 -26.68
N LEU A 3 -25.96 14.52 -27.67
CA LEU A 3 -27.13 15.37 -27.52
C LEU A 3 -28.43 14.65 -27.92
N THR A 4 -28.39 13.37 -28.30
CA THR A 4 -29.55 12.60 -28.73
C THR A 4 -30.48 12.19 -27.59
N THR A 5 -29.94 11.99 -26.41
CA THR A 5 -30.73 11.63 -25.22
C THR A 5 -31.06 12.89 -24.40
N PRO A 6 -32.36 13.19 -24.12
CA PRO A 6 -32.73 14.33 -23.30
C PRO A 6 -32.13 14.28 -21.88
N LYS A 7 -31.46 15.36 -21.47
CA LYS A 7 -30.84 15.53 -20.14
C LYS A 7 -31.04 16.94 -19.62
N THR A 8 -30.80 17.13 -18.35
CA THR A 8 -30.68 18.47 -17.77
C THR A 8 -29.21 18.90 -17.72
N PHE A 9 -28.94 20.19 -17.89
CA PHE A 9 -27.59 20.70 -17.88
C PHE A 9 -27.44 22.08 -17.24
N LYS A 10 -26.19 22.36 -16.82
CA LYS A 10 -25.77 23.69 -16.36
C LYS A 10 -24.44 24.05 -17.03
N VAL A 11 -24.35 25.28 -17.53
CA VAL A 11 -23.06 25.85 -17.96
C VAL A 11 -22.50 26.70 -16.83
N ALA A 12 -21.22 26.55 -16.52
CA ALA A 12 -20.50 27.27 -15.47
C ALA A 12 -19.15 27.74 -16.01
N ALA A 13 -19.12 28.97 -16.56
CA ALA A 13 -17.91 29.58 -17.06
C ALA A 13 -17.16 30.37 -15.98
N ARG A 14 -15.85 30.33 -16.03
CA ARG A 14 -14.95 31.19 -15.27
C ARG A 14 -13.81 31.68 -16.15
N ARG A 15 -13.26 32.85 -15.82
CA ARG A 15 -12.21 33.48 -16.60
C ARG A 15 -11.00 33.79 -15.71
N SER A 16 -9.83 33.30 -16.09
CA SER A 16 -8.53 33.80 -15.63
C SER A 16 -8.13 35.04 -16.43
N ASP A 17 -8.39 35.03 -17.74
CA ASP A 17 -8.19 36.19 -18.59
C ASP A 17 -9.35 37.19 -18.44
N LYS A 18 -9.03 38.37 -17.89
CA LYS A 18 -9.99 39.47 -17.71
C LYS A 18 -10.18 40.32 -18.97
N LEU A 19 -9.29 40.19 -19.97
CA LEU A 19 -9.36 40.89 -21.24
C LEU A 19 -10.25 40.16 -22.26
N PHE A 20 -10.65 38.90 -21.99
CA PHE A 20 -11.56 38.22 -22.85
C PHE A 20 -12.88 38.97 -23.03
N PRO A 21 -13.41 39.12 -24.25
CA PRO A 21 -14.49 40.07 -24.58
C PRO A 21 -15.84 39.77 -23.93
N TYR A 22 -16.06 38.51 -23.45
CA TYR A 22 -17.33 38.12 -22.80
C TYR A 22 -17.11 37.87 -21.31
N ILE A 23 -18.06 38.34 -20.46
CA ILE A 23 -18.10 37.96 -19.05
C ILE A 23 -18.64 36.53 -18.88
N SER A 24 -18.40 35.92 -17.72
CA SER A 24 -18.77 34.51 -17.45
C SER A 24 -20.26 34.23 -17.71
N ASP A 25 -21.17 35.15 -17.33
CA ASP A 25 -22.60 34.99 -17.55
C ASP A 25 -22.98 35.06 -19.05
N GLU A 26 -22.32 35.88 -19.83
CA GLU A 26 -22.52 35.92 -21.27
C GLU A 26 -22.04 34.65 -21.94
N ILE A 27 -20.91 34.08 -21.49
CA ILE A 27 -20.42 32.78 -21.98
C ILE A 27 -21.43 31.71 -21.64
N ASN A 28 -21.93 31.66 -20.39
CA ASN A 28 -22.95 30.72 -19.95
C ASN A 28 -24.17 30.75 -20.87
N ARG A 29 -24.72 31.95 -21.09
CA ARG A 29 -25.92 32.15 -21.94
C ARG A 29 -25.68 31.77 -23.40
N LYS A 30 -24.55 32.19 -23.98
CA LYS A 30 -24.21 31.88 -25.38
C LYS A 30 -24.08 30.37 -25.61
N VAL A 31 -23.39 29.65 -24.69
CA VAL A 31 -23.23 28.19 -24.80
C VAL A 31 -24.55 27.48 -24.54
N ALA A 32 -25.29 27.85 -23.50
CA ALA A 32 -26.57 27.25 -23.18
C ALA A 32 -27.58 27.43 -24.36
N THR A 33 -27.61 28.62 -24.97
CA THR A 33 -28.48 28.88 -26.13
C THR A 33 -28.17 27.97 -27.31
N LYS A 34 -26.88 27.68 -27.58
CA LYS A 34 -26.50 26.74 -28.65
C LYS A 34 -26.95 25.31 -28.35
N ILE A 35 -26.80 24.84 -27.11
CA ILE A 35 -27.25 23.51 -26.72
C ILE A 35 -28.76 23.39 -26.83
N LEU A 36 -29.52 24.34 -26.29
CA LEU A 36 -30.98 24.36 -26.35
C LEU A 36 -31.54 24.41 -27.78
N LYS A 37 -30.83 25.03 -28.72
CA LYS A 37 -31.25 25.08 -30.13
C LYS A 37 -31.00 23.77 -30.92
N ASN A 38 -30.09 22.92 -30.40
CA ASN A 38 -29.64 21.72 -31.12
C ASN A 38 -29.96 20.42 -30.36
N SER A 39 -30.75 20.49 -29.29
CA SER A 39 -31.12 19.32 -28.47
C SER A 39 -32.42 19.56 -27.72
N GLU A 40 -32.99 18.49 -27.19
CA GLU A 40 -34.14 18.55 -26.25
C GLU A 40 -33.73 18.72 -24.81
N TRP A 41 -32.46 19.07 -24.54
CA TRP A 41 -31.93 19.28 -23.22
C TRP A 41 -32.57 20.48 -22.52
N LYS A 42 -32.70 20.45 -21.21
CA LYS A 42 -33.25 21.51 -20.38
C LYS A 42 -32.22 22.05 -19.40
N VAL A 43 -32.29 23.34 -19.10
CA VAL A 43 -31.42 23.95 -18.10
C VAL A 43 -31.92 23.61 -16.70
N ASP A 44 -31.06 23.04 -15.86
CA ASP A 44 -31.23 22.93 -14.41
C ASP A 44 -29.98 23.46 -13.72
N VAL A 45 -30.12 24.55 -12.96
CA VAL A 45 -28.99 25.21 -12.28
C VAL A 45 -28.71 24.61 -10.90
N HIS A 46 -29.61 23.77 -10.38
CA HIS A 46 -29.49 23.20 -9.05
C HIS A 46 -28.98 21.76 -9.08
N ASN A 47 -29.63 20.88 -9.84
CA ASN A 47 -29.32 19.45 -9.92
C ASN A 47 -29.21 18.98 -11.38
N PRO A 48 -28.25 19.49 -12.16
CA PRO A 48 -28.08 19.10 -13.57
C PRO A 48 -27.52 17.69 -13.68
N ASP A 49 -27.98 16.91 -14.67
CA ASP A 49 -27.38 15.64 -15.07
C ASP A 49 -25.97 15.85 -15.64
N VAL A 50 -25.76 16.98 -16.34
CA VAL A 50 -24.46 17.33 -16.94
C VAL A 50 -24.07 18.76 -16.56
N LYS A 51 -22.90 18.91 -15.94
CA LYS A 51 -22.31 20.22 -15.67
C LYS A 51 -21.20 20.51 -16.67
N ILE A 52 -21.43 21.48 -17.54
CA ILE A 52 -20.45 21.95 -18.53
C ILE A 52 -19.65 23.08 -17.89
N VAL A 53 -18.38 22.81 -17.57
CA VAL A 53 -17.46 23.80 -17.02
C VAL A 53 -16.62 24.39 -18.14
N ILE A 54 -16.52 25.72 -18.20
CA ILE A 54 -15.70 26.42 -19.20
C ILE A 54 -14.70 27.31 -18.46
N GLU A 55 -13.42 27.09 -18.74
CA GLU A 55 -12.33 27.90 -18.19
C GLU A 55 -11.64 28.64 -19.33
N VAL A 56 -11.70 29.98 -19.30
CA VAL A 56 -11.03 30.83 -20.27
C VAL A 56 -9.73 31.35 -19.72
N HIS A 57 -8.63 30.98 -20.37
CA HIS A 57 -7.26 31.43 -20.11
C HIS A 57 -6.80 32.31 -21.27
N GLN A 58 -5.58 32.89 -21.17
CA GLN A 58 -5.02 33.73 -22.22
C GLN A 58 -4.71 32.95 -23.52
N ASP A 59 -4.31 31.71 -23.37
CA ASP A 59 -3.85 30.82 -24.45
C ASP A 59 -4.97 29.95 -25.02
N ALA A 60 -5.98 29.59 -24.22
CA ALA A 60 -7.03 28.64 -24.62
C ALA A 60 -8.31 28.76 -23.78
N ALA A 61 -9.40 28.16 -24.29
CA ALA A 61 -10.62 27.89 -23.53
C ALA A 61 -10.76 26.37 -23.33
N TYR A 62 -10.84 25.94 -22.09
CA TYR A 62 -11.00 24.52 -21.71
C TYR A 62 -12.47 24.24 -21.41
N ILE A 63 -13.03 23.19 -22.03
CA ILE A 63 -14.41 22.77 -21.83
C ILE A 63 -14.39 21.36 -21.23
N MET A 64 -15.03 21.20 -20.08
CA MET A 64 -15.07 19.94 -19.33
C MET A 64 -16.52 19.59 -19.01
N THR A 65 -16.90 18.33 -19.19
CA THR A 65 -18.24 17.80 -18.87
C THR A 65 -18.22 16.82 -17.72
N ASP A 66 -17.06 16.18 -17.50
CA ASP A 66 -16.86 15.17 -16.49
C ASP A 66 -15.61 15.49 -15.65
N ARG A 67 -15.65 15.05 -14.42
CA ARG A 67 -14.53 15.12 -13.49
C ARG A 67 -14.23 13.74 -12.96
N VAL A 68 -13.19 13.13 -13.49
CA VAL A 68 -12.70 11.85 -12.99
C VAL A 68 -11.82 12.10 -11.76
N GLN A 69 -12.17 11.47 -10.65
CA GLN A 69 -11.37 11.51 -9.43
C GLN A 69 -10.11 10.65 -9.64
N GLY A 70 -8.95 11.29 -9.65
CA GLY A 70 -7.66 10.58 -9.70
C GLY A 70 -7.35 9.87 -8.37
N ALA A 71 -6.28 9.07 -8.37
CA ALA A 71 -5.83 8.32 -7.18
C ALA A 71 -5.47 9.23 -5.99
N GLY A 72 -5.14 10.49 -6.27
CA GLY A 72 -4.62 11.43 -5.28
C GLY A 72 -3.20 11.05 -4.81
N GLY A 73 -2.67 11.80 -3.85
CA GLY A 73 -1.33 11.57 -3.32
C GLY A 73 -0.23 12.28 -4.11
N TYR A 74 0.96 11.68 -4.15
CA TYR A 74 2.15 12.21 -4.82
C TYR A 74 2.73 11.20 -5.81
N PRO A 75 3.44 11.64 -6.86
CA PRO A 75 4.16 10.72 -7.74
C PRO A 75 5.13 9.84 -6.94
N VAL A 76 5.19 8.56 -7.27
CA VAL A 76 6.09 7.61 -6.60
C VAL A 76 7.56 8.00 -6.82
N GLY A 77 8.36 7.92 -5.77
CA GLY A 77 9.77 8.29 -5.74
C GLY A 77 10.04 9.67 -5.14
N VAL A 78 9.08 10.60 -5.12
CA VAL A 78 9.29 11.94 -4.51
C VAL A 78 9.35 11.89 -2.98
N GLY A 79 8.81 10.86 -2.36
CA GLY A 79 8.77 10.66 -0.90
C GLY A 79 9.93 9.81 -0.35
N GLY A 80 10.96 9.53 -1.15
CA GLY A 80 12.06 8.65 -0.77
C GLY A 80 11.74 7.17 -0.97
N LYS A 81 12.51 6.28 -0.30
CA LYS A 81 12.41 4.83 -0.42
C LYS A 81 12.15 4.17 0.93
N ALA A 82 11.30 3.14 0.96
CA ALA A 82 11.07 2.30 2.15
C ALA A 82 11.08 0.81 1.81
N MET A 83 11.45 0.00 2.81
CA MET A 83 11.29 -1.45 2.78
C MET A 83 9.96 -1.81 3.40
N VAL A 84 9.10 -2.54 2.68
CA VAL A 84 7.79 -2.95 3.19
C VAL A 84 7.77 -4.45 3.45
N LEU A 85 7.41 -4.86 4.66
CA LEU A 85 7.24 -6.28 4.98
C LEU A 85 5.96 -6.78 4.29
N LEU A 86 6.11 -7.60 3.26
CA LEU A 86 5.01 -8.15 2.47
C LEU A 86 4.74 -9.59 2.85
N SER A 87 3.53 -9.86 3.29
CA SER A 87 2.99 -11.18 3.60
C SER A 87 1.84 -11.55 2.68
N GLY A 88 1.37 -12.78 2.72
CA GLY A 88 0.18 -13.23 1.98
C GLY A 88 -1.16 -12.72 2.55
N GLY A 89 -1.14 -11.96 3.65
CA GLY A 89 -2.34 -11.39 4.27
C GLY A 89 -2.90 -10.15 3.58
N ILE A 90 -4.08 -9.70 4.04
CA ILE A 90 -4.82 -8.56 3.45
C ILE A 90 -4.11 -7.23 3.71
N ASP A 91 -3.47 -7.07 4.88
CA ASP A 91 -3.05 -5.78 5.41
C ASP A 91 -1.77 -5.25 4.74
N SER A 92 -0.80 -6.13 4.45
CA SER A 92 0.51 -5.71 3.93
C SER A 92 0.46 -5.17 2.48
N PRO A 93 -0.34 -5.71 1.53
CA PRO A 93 -0.51 -5.09 0.21
C PRO A 93 -1.19 -3.72 0.28
N VAL A 94 -2.12 -3.54 1.23
CA VAL A 94 -2.75 -2.23 1.48
C VAL A 94 -1.72 -1.24 2.02
N ALA A 95 -0.82 -1.68 2.92
CA ALA A 95 0.27 -0.84 3.39
C ALA A 95 1.22 -0.45 2.24
N CYS A 96 1.57 -1.37 1.33
CA CYS A 96 2.33 -1.06 0.11
C CYS A 96 1.67 0.06 -0.71
N TYR A 97 0.38 -0.09 -1.02
CA TYR A 97 -0.38 0.90 -1.77
C TYR A 97 -0.39 2.27 -1.08
N LEU A 98 -0.63 2.32 0.23
CA LEU A 98 -0.66 3.57 0.99
C LEU A 98 0.69 4.27 1.01
N MET A 99 1.81 3.54 1.10
CA MET A 99 3.14 4.09 0.98
C MET A 99 3.38 4.70 -0.40
N MET A 100 3.08 3.97 -1.48
CA MET A 100 3.21 4.45 -2.86
C MET A 100 2.32 5.67 -3.12
N LYS A 101 1.09 5.68 -2.60
CA LYS A 101 0.19 6.83 -2.68
C LYS A 101 0.76 8.09 -2.02
N ARG A 102 1.64 7.96 -1.02
CA ARG A 102 2.37 9.08 -0.40
C ARG A 102 3.66 9.44 -1.13
N GLY A 103 3.88 8.85 -2.32
CA GLY A 103 5.05 9.14 -3.14
C GLY A 103 6.30 8.37 -2.74
N VAL A 104 6.20 7.38 -1.84
CA VAL A 104 7.32 6.57 -1.40
C VAL A 104 7.57 5.44 -2.41
N HIS A 105 8.79 5.33 -2.90
CA HIS A 105 9.21 4.15 -3.67
C HIS A 105 9.39 2.98 -2.70
N ILE A 106 8.82 1.81 -3.01
CA ILE A 106 8.91 0.65 -2.14
C ILE A 106 9.76 -0.47 -2.75
N GLU A 107 10.49 -1.18 -1.89
CA GLU A 107 10.96 -2.54 -2.10
C GLU A 107 10.32 -3.42 -1.05
N CYS A 108 9.99 -4.68 -1.38
CA CYS A 108 9.28 -5.57 -0.47
C CYS A 108 10.23 -6.59 0.16
N ILE A 109 9.97 -6.98 1.41
CA ILE A 109 10.65 -8.10 2.08
C ILE A 109 9.63 -9.18 2.37
N HIS A 110 9.89 -10.39 1.90
CA HIS A 110 9.15 -11.60 2.23
C HIS A 110 10.02 -12.58 3.00
N TYR A 111 9.54 -13.07 4.14
CA TYR A 111 10.23 -14.09 4.94
C TYR A 111 9.69 -15.46 4.56
N ALA A 112 10.53 -16.30 3.96
CA ALA A 112 10.19 -17.65 3.53
C ALA A 112 10.75 -18.68 4.51
N SER A 113 9.93 -19.66 4.90
CA SER A 113 10.33 -20.73 5.82
C SER A 113 10.05 -22.13 5.26
N PRO A 114 10.63 -22.50 4.09
CA PRO A 114 10.50 -23.86 3.58
C PRO A 114 11.21 -24.86 4.52
N PRO A 115 10.73 -26.13 4.65
CA PRO A 115 9.53 -26.69 4.00
C PRO A 115 8.21 -26.38 4.72
N TYR A 116 8.24 -25.58 5.76
CA TYR A 116 7.03 -25.27 6.57
C TYR A 116 6.08 -24.32 5.83
N THR A 117 6.58 -23.36 5.03
CA THR A 117 5.77 -22.62 4.05
C THR A 117 5.79 -23.35 2.71
N SER A 118 4.62 -23.46 2.08
CA SER A 118 4.50 -24.07 0.76
C SER A 118 5.00 -23.13 -0.35
N GLN A 119 5.34 -23.70 -1.51
CA GLN A 119 5.64 -22.91 -2.71
C GLN A 119 4.44 -22.02 -3.09
N ASN A 120 3.20 -22.51 -2.94
CA ASN A 120 2.00 -21.72 -3.22
C ASN A 120 1.87 -20.49 -2.31
N ALA A 121 2.39 -20.53 -1.09
CA ALA A 121 2.42 -19.38 -0.20
C ALA A 121 3.36 -18.29 -0.76
N GLN A 122 4.52 -18.66 -1.27
CA GLN A 122 5.45 -17.73 -1.92
C GLN A 122 4.87 -17.18 -3.23
N GLU A 123 4.28 -18.04 -4.07
CA GLU A 123 3.61 -17.63 -5.31
C GLU A 123 2.48 -16.63 -5.05
N LYS A 124 1.70 -16.83 -3.99
CA LYS A 124 0.67 -15.89 -3.52
C LYS A 124 1.27 -14.51 -3.22
N VAL A 125 2.41 -14.47 -2.51
CA VAL A 125 3.07 -13.20 -2.17
C VAL A 125 3.63 -12.53 -3.43
N MET A 126 4.20 -13.29 -4.37
CA MET A 126 4.66 -12.74 -5.65
C MET A 126 3.50 -12.18 -6.49
N GLU A 127 2.35 -12.84 -6.47
CA GLU A 127 1.14 -12.32 -7.12
C GLU A 127 0.64 -11.02 -6.47
N LEU A 128 0.66 -10.93 -5.14
CA LEU A 128 0.34 -9.69 -4.43
C LEU A 128 1.32 -8.57 -4.78
N ALA A 129 2.63 -8.88 -4.85
CA ALA A 129 3.65 -7.93 -5.31
C ALA A 129 3.37 -7.46 -6.74
N ARG A 130 2.96 -8.37 -7.64
CA ARG A 130 2.60 -8.07 -9.03
C ARG A 130 1.39 -7.13 -9.13
N LEU A 131 0.36 -7.36 -8.31
CA LEU A 131 -0.82 -6.51 -8.28
C LEU A 131 -0.49 -5.09 -7.80
N VAL A 132 0.30 -4.96 -6.74
CA VAL A 132 0.69 -3.64 -6.23
C VAL A 132 1.72 -2.95 -7.11
N SER A 133 2.53 -3.69 -7.89
CA SER A 133 3.51 -3.10 -8.81
C SER A 133 2.87 -2.21 -9.88
N GLY A 134 1.60 -2.42 -10.21
CA GLY A 134 0.84 -1.54 -11.11
C GLY A 134 0.80 -0.07 -10.69
N TYR A 135 1.04 0.25 -9.42
CA TYR A 135 1.06 1.61 -8.88
C TYR A 135 2.44 2.28 -8.89
N GLN A 136 3.52 1.49 -9.08
CA GLN A 136 4.90 1.98 -9.06
C GLN A 136 5.63 1.70 -10.38
N GLY A 137 5.22 0.68 -11.12
CA GLY A 137 5.97 0.01 -12.15
C GLY A 137 6.57 -1.27 -11.57
N ASP A 138 7.89 -1.45 -11.64
CA ASP A 138 8.54 -2.63 -11.10
C ASP A 138 8.68 -2.56 -9.57
N VAL A 139 8.52 -3.71 -8.90
CA VAL A 139 8.77 -3.87 -7.46
C VAL A 139 9.83 -4.94 -7.27
N LEU A 140 10.87 -4.62 -6.49
CA LEU A 140 11.85 -5.60 -6.05
C LEU A 140 11.37 -6.29 -4.79
N VAL A 141 11.34 -7.62 -4.79
CA VAL A 141 11.00 -8.45 -3.64
C VAL A 141 12.24 -9.17 -3.15
N HIS A 142 12.61 -8.92 -1.91
CA HIS A 142 13.70 -9.58 -1.19
C HIS A 142 13.12 -10.80 -0.47
N VAL A 143 13.39 -12.00 -0.96
CA VAL A 143 12.97 -13.27 -0.35
C VAL A 143 14.04 -13.72 0.63
N VAL A 144 13.73 -13.61 1.91
CA VAL A 144 14.65 -13.90 3.01
C VAL A 144 14.46 -15.34 3.46
N PRO A 145 15.52 -16.21 3.44
CA PRO A 145 15.46 -17.54 4.04
C PRO A 145 15.40 -17.41 5.56
N PHE A 146 14.28 -17.80 6.17
CA PHE A 146 14.02 -17.53 7.57
C PHE A 146 13.89 -18.79 8.45
N THR A 147 13.90 -19.98 7.86
CA THR A 147 13.64 -21.26 8.53
C THR A 147 14.57 -21.50 9.72
N ASP A 148 15.89 -21.44 9.51
CA ASP A 148 16.86 -21.80 10.55
C ASP A 148 16.81 -20.84 11.72
N LEU A 149 16.67 -19.54 11.44
CA LEU A 149 16.53 -18.51 12.47
C LEU A 149 15.21 -18.69 13.24
N GLN A 150 14.13 -19.04 12.57
CA GLN A 150 12.85 -19.32 13.20
C GLN A 150 12.93 -20.53 14.14
N LEU A 151 13.53 -21.64 13.70
CA LEU A 151 13.75 -22.82 14.54
C LEU A 151 14.65 -22.52 15.75
N ALA A 152 15.70 -21.74 15.57
CA ALA A 152 16.58 -21.34 16.65
C ALA A 152 15.85 -20.55 17.76
N ILE A 153 14.87 -19.70 17.38
CA ILE A 153 14.04 -18.98 18.36
C ILE A 153 13.26 -19.98 19.24
N TYR A 154 12.60 -20.98 18.63
CA TYR A 154 11.82 -21.98 19.38
C TYR A 154 12.69 -22.88 20.26
N GLN A 155 13.96 -23.10 19.92
CA GLN A 155 14.89 -23.89 20.70
C GLN A 155 15.44 -23.13 21.92
N ASN A 156 15.55 -21.80 21.85
CA ASN A 156 16.26 -20.98 22.84
C ASN A 156 15.34 -20.08 23.68
N ALA A 157 14.06 -19.96 23.34
CA ALA A 157 13.13 -19.09 24.04
C ALA A 157 11.87 -19.83 24.49
N ASP A 158 11.16 -19.22 25.45
CA ASP A 158 9.83 -19.66 25.83
C ASP A 158 8.86 -19.45 24.66
N GLU A 159 8.01 -20.44 24.41
CA GLU A 159 7.06 -20.43 23.31
C GLU A 159 6.17 -19.18 23.31
N SER A 160 5.77 -18.69 24.49
CA SER A 160 4.94 -17.48 24.60
C SER A 160 5.61 -16.20 24.04
N TYR A 161 6.96 -16.14 24.05
CA TYR A 161 7.75 -15.02 23.51
C TYR A 161 8.15 -15.21 22.04
N ALA A 162 7.95 -16.40 21.46
CA ALA A 162 8.46 -16.74 20.14
C ALA A 162 8.02 -15.74 19.04
N ILE A 163 6.75 -15.32 19.02
CA ILE A 163 6.25 -14.34 18.04
C ILE A 163 6.96 -12.99 18.20
N THR A 164 7.13 -12.50 19.42
CA THR A 164 7.81 -11.22 19.67
C THR A 164 9.27 -11.28 19.22
N LEU A 165 9.99 -12.35 19.56
CA LEU A 165 11.39 -12.55 19.17
C LEU A 165 11.54 -12.70 17.67
N MET A 166 10.67 -13.47 17.03
CA MET A 166 10.62 -13.62 15.57
C MET A 166 10.47 -12.25 14.90
N ARG A 167 9.54 -11.41 15.36
CA ARG A 167 9.34 -10.06 14.82
C ARG A 167 10.55 -9.15 15.09
N ARG A 168 11.23 -9.28 16.21
CA ARG A 168 12.48 -8.56 16.50
C ARG A 168 13.57 -8.96 15.50
N MET A 169 13.74 -10.26 15.19
CA MET A 169 14.70 -10.72 14.18
C MET A 169 14.33 -10.22 12.77
N MET A 170 13.05 -10.28 12.41
CA MET A 170 12.56 -9.68 11.14
C MET A 170 12.92 -8.20 11.03
N MET A 171 12.77 -7.41 12.11
CA MET A 171 13.13 -5.98 12.09
C MET A 171 14.65 -5.76 11.98
N ARG A 172 15.49 -6.61 12.58
CA ARG A 172 16.95 -6.55 12.40
C ARG A 172 17.35 -6.82 10.95
N ILE A 173 16.80 -7.87 10.35
CA ILE A 173 17.03 -8.21 8.94
C ILE A 173 16.54 -7.08 8.03
N ALA A 174 15.31 -6.61 8.24
CA ALA A 174 14.76 -5.50 7.47
C ALA A 174 15.61 -4.23 7.56
N THR A 175 16.18 -3.95 8.75
CA THR A 175 17.09 -2.82 8.96
C THR A 175 18.40 -3.00 8.18
N GLY A 176 18.96 -4.22 8.18
CA GLY A 176 20.15 -4.55 7.40
C GLY A 176 19.94 -4.38 5.90
N LEU A 177 18.84 -4.96 5.37
CA LEU A 177 18.47 -4.82 3.97
C LEU A 177 18.17 -3.36 3.59
N ALA A 178 17.45 -2.62 4.45
CA ALA A 178 17.15 -1.21 4.22
C ALA A 178 18.43 -0.37 4.10
N LYS A 179 19.42 -0.60 4.97
CA LYS A 179 20.73 0.06 4.86
C LYS A 179 21.46 -0.30 3.56
N LYS A 180 21.49 -1.59 3.21
CA LYS A 180 22.11 -2.10 1.95
C LYS A 180 21.47 -1.49 0.71
N ARG A 181 20.15 -1.24 0.75
CA ARG A 181 19.34 -0.70 -0.35
C ARG A 181 19.13 0.81 -0.28
N HIS A 182 19.72 1.50 0.69
CA HIS A 182 19.55 2.95 0.91
C HIS A 182 18.09 3.37 1.12
N ALA A 183 17.29 2.52 1.79
CA ALA A 183 15.95 2.89 2.20
C ALA A 183 15.98 3.70 3.52
N GLN A 184 15.06 4.64 3.68
CA GLN A 184 15.00 5.56 4.81
C GLN A 184 14.03 5.12 5.92
N ALA A 185 13.17 4.12 5.61
CA ALA A 185 12.18 3.61 6.55
C ALA A 185 11.86 2.14 6.29
N ILE A 186 11.31 1.48 7.30
CA ILE A 186 10.63 0.19 7.18
C ILE A 186 9.13 0.46 7.28
N ALA A 187 8.29 -0.28 6.54
CA ALA A 187 6.85 -0.22 6.69
C ALA A 187 6.24 -1.61 6.93
N THR A 188 5.15 -1.66 7.68
CA THR A 188 4.44 -2.91 8.00
C THR A 188 2.92 -2.72 7.90
N GLY A 189 2.21 -3.81 7.63
CA GLY A 189 0.73 -3.85 7.60
C GLY A 189 0.11 -4.10 8.99
N GLU A 190 0.76 -3.70 10.08
CA GLU A 190 0.24 -3.91 11.43
C GLU A 190 -0.89 -2.91 11.76
N SER A 191 -1.99 -3.42 12.37
CA SER A 191 -3.07 -2.61 12.94
C SER A 191 -3.23 -2.94 14.41
N ILE A 192 -3.45 -1.92 15.27
CA ILE A 192 -3.53 -2.09 16.73
C ILE A 192 -4.69 -3.01 17.09
N GLY A 193 -4.39 -4.02 17.91
CA GLY A 193 -5.41 -4.89 18.50
C GLY A 193 -5.91 -6.04 17.63
N GLN A 194 -5.43 -6.20 16.40
CA GLN A 194 -5.89 -7.33 15.54
C GLN A 194 -5.38 -8.69 16.03
N VAL A 195 -4.14 -8.78 16.48
CA VAL A 195 -3.51 -10.01 16.99
C VAL A 195 -2.60 -9.71 18.18
N ALA A 196 -2.18 -10.74 18.91
CA ALA A 196 -1.39 -10.64 20.14
C ALA A 196 -0.08 -9.84 19.98
N SER A 197 0.57 -9.88 18.80
CA SER A 197 1.78 -9.11 18.49
C SER A 197 1.54 -7.65 18.09
N GLN A 198 0.28 -7.23 18.01
CA GLN A 198 -0.12 -5.88 17.57
C GLN A 198 -0.68 -5.04 18.73
N THR A 199 -0.26 -5.30 19.95
CA THR A 199 -0.45 -4.40 21.11
C THR A 199 0.63 -3.32 21.12
N LEU A 200 0.41 -2.19 21.78
CA LEU A 200 1.42 -1.14 21.88
C LEU A 200 2.68 -1.63 22.61
N GLU A 201 2.52 -2.48 23.62
CA GLU A 201 3.64 -3.10 24.34
C GLU A 201 4.44 -4.05 23.43
N SER A 202 3.74 -4.83 22.59
CA SER A 202 4.41 -5.69 21.59
C SER A 202 5.15 -4.85 20.56
N MET A 203 4.51 -3.80 20.02
CA MET A 203 5.15 -2.88 19.07
C MET A 203 6.37 -2.18 19.68
N LEU A 204 6.30 -1.76 20.95
CA LEU A 204 7.43 -1.17 21.66
C LEU A 204 8.61 -2.16 21.73
N ALA A 205 8.35 -3.39 22.19
CA ALA A 205 9.39 -4.42 22.31
C ALA A 205 9.99 -4.82 20.95
N ILE A 206 9.17 -4.85 19.87
CA ILE A 206 9.61 -5.15 18.50
C ILE A 206 10.43 -4.01 17.92
N ASN A 207 10.03 -2.75 18.16
CA ASN A 207 10.73 -1.58 17.63
C ASN A 207 12.08 -1.31 18.29
N ASP A 208 12.28 -1.76 19.50
CA ASP A 208 13.48 -1.53 20.30
C ASP A 208 14.79 -1.95 19.61
N VAL A 209 14.73 -2.88 18.66
CA VAL A 209 15.90 -3.42 17.94
C VAL A 209 16.40 -2.53 16.78
N THR A 210 15.73 -1.41 16.48
CA THR A 210 16.10 -0.53 15.38
C THR A 210 15.76 0.92 15.65
N ASN A 211 16.65 1.81 15.22
CA ASN A 211 16.42 3.26 15.22
C ASN A 211 15.85 3.75 13.87
N MET A 212 15.62 2.85 12.92
CA MET A 212 15.02 3.22 11.63
C MET A 212 13.52 3.51 11.83
N PRO A 213 12.97 4.57 11.19
CA PRO A 213 11.54 4.85 11.27
C PRO A 213 10.72 3.63 10.81
N ILE A 214 9.76 3.19 11.64
CA ILE A 214 8.81 2.14 11.28
C ILE A 214 7.46 2.78 11.04
N ILE A 215 7.02 2.76 9.79
CA ILE A 215 5.75 3.34 9.33
C ILE A 215 4.70 2.23 9.30
N ARG A 216 3.52 2.51 9.86
CA ARG A 216 2.39 1.58 9.90
C ARG A 216 1.17 2.24 9.25
N PRO A 217 1.04 2.19 7.92
CA PRO A 217 0.02 2.94 7.20
C PRO A 217 -1.42 2.61 7.60
N VAL A 218 -1.65 1.39 8.10
CA VAL A 218 -2.98 0.88 8.48
C VAL A 218 -3.20 0.79 10.00
N VAL A 219 -2.30 1.36 10.81
CA VAL A 219 -2.25 1.15 12.26
C VAL A 219 -3.54 1.50 13.01
N CYS A 220 -4.28 2.50 12.55
CA CYS A 220 -5.53 2.97 13.14
C CYS A 220 -6.76 2.63 12.28
N MET A 221 -6.63 1.76 11.30
CA MET A 221 -7.75 1.36 10.45
C MET A 221 -8.44 0.12 11.01
N ASP A 222 -9.76 0.12 10.95
CA ASP A 222 -10.56 -1.06 11.24
C ASP A 222 -10.39 -2.12 10.14
N LYS A 223 -10.57 -3.40 10.49
CA LYS A 223 -10.42 -4.51 9.53
C LYS A 223 -11.31 -4.34 8.29
N VAL A 224 -12.51 -3.80 8.47
CA VAL A 224 -13.45 -3.56 7.35
C VAL A 224 -12.88 -2.52 6.39
N GLU A 225 -12.32 -1.42 6.89
CA GLU A 225 -11.70 -0.38 6.07
C GLU A 225 -10.52 -0.91 5.24
N ILE A 226 -9.70 -1.77 5.86
CA ILE A 226 -8.57 -2.42 5.17
C ILE A 226 -9.08 -3.37 4.08
N ILE A 227 -10.13 -4.15 4.36
CA ILE A 227 -10.76 -5.05 3.40
C ILE A 227 -11.33 -4.26 2.21
N ASP A 228 -12.04 -3.17 2.46
CA ASP A 228 -12.63 -2.34 1.41
C ASP A 228 -11.54 -1.73 0.51
N LEU A 229 -10.44 -1.29 1.12
CA LEU A 229 -9.31 -0.79 0.36
C LEU A 229 -8.60 -1.91 -0.42
N SER A 230 -8.45 -3.10 0.17
CA SER A 230 -7.88 -4.28 -0.50
C SER A 230 -8.69 -4.69 -1.74
N LYS A 231 -10.04 -4.67 -1.65
CA LYS A 231 -10.93 -4.88 -2.79
C LYS A 231 -10.75 -3.82 -3.86
N LYS A 232 -10.67 -2.55 -3.45
CA LYS A 232 -10.49 -1.41 -4.36
C LYS A 232 -9.19 -1.49 -5.16
N ILE A 233 -8.11 -2.00 -4.56
CA ILE A 233 -6.80 -2.15 -5.21
C ILE A 233 -6.60 -3.53 -5.86
N GLY A 234 -7.63 -4.40 -5.83
CA GLY A 234 -7.62 -5.70 -6.49
C GLY A 234 -6.78 -6.79 -5.81
N THR A 235 -6.36 -6.60 -4.54
CA THR A 235 -5.51 -7.57 -3.82
C THR A 235 -6.30 -8.55 -2.94
N TYR A 236 -7.59 -8.30 -2.71
CA TYR A 236 -8.40 -9.06 -1.75
C TYR A 236 -8.50 -10.54 -2.11
N GLU A 237 -8.87 -10.88 -3.34
CA GLU A 237 -9.11 -12.27 -3.76
C GLU A 237 -7.84 -13.12 -3.65
N THR A 238 -6.68 -12.55 -3.99
CA THR A 238 -5.40 -13.24 -3.80
C THR A 238 -5.06 -13.38 -2.31
N SER A 239 -5.31 -12.33 -1.51
CA SER A 239 -4.98 -12.34 -0.08
C SER A 239 -5.74 -13.39 0.74
N ILE A 240 -6.96 -13.75 0.35
CA ILE A 240 -7.79 -14.75 1.06
C ILE A 240 -7.52 -16.20 0.66
N LEU A 241 -6.61 -16.46 -0.29
CA LEU A 241 -6.21 -17.82 -0.64
C LEU A 241 -5.64 -18.55 0.59
N PRO A 242 -5.95 -19.86 0.78
CA PRO A 242 -5.68 -20.60 2.01
C PRO A 242 -4.22 -21.09 2.12
N TYR A 243 -3.26 -20.20 1.86
CA TYR A 243 -1.82 -20.50 2.00
C TYR A 243 -1.25 -19.71 3.17
N GLU A 244 -0.61 -20.42 4.11
CA GLU A 244 -0.14 -19.86 5.37
C GLU A 244 1.24 -19.19 5.25
N ASP A 245 1.41 -18.05 5.95
CA ASP A 245 2.69 -17.36 6.09
C ASP A 245 3.56 -17.95 7.21
N CYS A 246 4.85 -17.64 7.18
CA CYS A 246 5.81 -18.09 8.21
C CYS A 246 5.38 -17.78 9.65
N CYS A 247 4.65 -16.69 9.87
CA CYS A 247 4.19 -16.27 11.21
C CYS A 247 3.07 -17.13 11.78
N THR A 248 2.35 -17.90 10.97
CA THR A 248 1.19 -18.70 11.39
C THR A 248 1.53 -20.17 11.66
N ILE A 249 2.66 -20.65 11.12
CA ILE A 249 3.06 -22.07 11.19
C ILE A 249 3.32 -22.53 12.62
N PHE A 250 3.95 -21.71 13.42
CA PHE A 250 4.32 -22.01 14.79
C PHE A 250 3.62 -21.03 15.75
N THR A 251 2.29 -21.07 15.78
CA THR A 251 1.52 -20.19 16.65
C THR A 251 1.49 -20.74 18.07
N PRO A 252 2.04 -20.05 19.08
CA PRO A 252 1.98 -20.47 20.47
C PRO A 252 0.53 -20.48 20.95
N LYS A 253 0.20 -21.43 21.85
CA LYS A 253 -1.15 -21.51 22.44
C LYS A 253 -1.51 -20.27 23.25
N ASN A 254 -0.53 -19.67 23.93
CA ASN A 254 -0.71 -18.49 24.79
C ASN A 254 0.39 -17.45 24.50
N PRO A 255 0.29 -16.69 23.39
CA PRO A 255 1.29 -15.67 23.09
C PRO A 255 1.23 -14.53 24.11
N VAL A 256 2.38 -14.01 24.50
CA VAL A 256 2.46 -12.86 25.40
C VAL A 256 1.97 -11.61 24.68
N THR A 257 1.02 -10.89 25.26
CA THR A 257 0.47 -9.64 24.72
C THR A 257 1.15 -8.39 25.28
N LYS A 258 1.91 -8.53 26.37
CA LYS A 258 2.70 -7.46 27.02
C LYS A 258 4.15 -7.92 27.21
N PRO A 259 4.89 -8.14 26.12
CA PRO A 259 6.27 -8.57 26.21
C PRO A 259 7.14 -7.46 26.81
N ARG A 260 8.13 -7.87 27.58
CA ARG A 260 9.12 -6.96 28.18
C ARG A 260 10.41 -7.04 27.39
N VAL A 261 11.00 -5.88 27.08
CA VAL A 261 12.27 -5.76 26.36
C VAL A 261 13.39 -6.55 27.08
N ASP A 262 13.52 -6.37 28.40
CA ASP A 262 14.55 -7.06 29.18
C ASP A 262 14.47 -8.60 29.16
N LYS A 263 13.24 -9.14 29.00
CA LYS A 263 13.05 -10.58 28.80
C LYS A 263 13.41 -11.02 27.38
N CYS A 264 13.06 -10.21 26.37
CA CYS A 264 13.47 -10.49 24.99
C CYS A 264 15.00 -10.56 24.90
N GLU A 265 15.71 -9.57 25.44
CA GLU A 265 17.17 -9.51 25.47
C GLU A 265 17.78 -10.71 26.19
N LYS A 266 17.21 -11.16 27.33
CA LYS A 266 17.65 -12.37 28.02
C LYS A 266 17.51 -13.65 27.21
N TYR A 267 16.49 -13.76 26.37
CA TYR A 267 16.36 -14.90 25.44
C TYR A 267 17.36 -14.79 24.29
N GLU A 268 17.49 -13.60 23.72
CA GLU A 268 18.42 -13.31 22.62
C GLU A 268 19.88 -13.59 23.03
N ALA A 269 20.27 -13.25 24.26
CA ALA A 269 21.62 -13.48 24.80
C ALA A 269 22.04 -14.97 24.97
N LYS A 270 21.11 -15.92 24.75
CA LYS A 270 21.42 -17.35 24.89
C LYS A 270 22.05 -17.97 23.63
N TRP A 271 22.05 -17.28 22.52
CA TRP A 271 22.51 -17.79 21.23
C TRP A 271 23.03 -16.67 20.34
N ASP A 272 23.83 -17.03 19.32
CA ASP A 272 24.41 -16.07 18.39
C ASP A 272 23.40 -15.71 17.29
N PHE A 273 22.40 -14.90 17.62
CA PHE A 273 21.38 -14.46 16.67
C PHE A 273 21.96 -13.47 15.63
N ASP A 274 22.99 -12.70 15.96
CA ASP A 274 23.57 -11.72 15.05
C ASP A 274 24.16 -12.39 13.80
N LYS A 275 24.86 -13.52 14.01
CA LYS A 275 25.37 -14.34 12.91
C LYS A 275 24.23 -14.85 12.01
N MET A 276 23.17 -15.40 12.61
CA MET A 276 22.03 -15.93 11.83
C MET A 276 21.25 -14.82 11.11
N VAL A 277 21.09 -13.64 11.71
CA VAL A 277 20.52 -12.46 11.06
C VAL A 277 21.36 -12.06 9.85
N GLN A 278 22.70 -12.04 9.98
CA GLN A 278 23.59 -11.71 8.87
C GLN A 278 23.51 -12.77 7.77
N GLU A 279 23.48 -14.06 8.10
CA GLU A 279 23.27 -15.15 7.15
C GLU A 279 21.95 -15.01 6.38
N CYS A 280 20.86 -14.62 7.03
CA CYS A 280 19.59 -14.32 6.35
C CYS A 280 19.73 -13.17 5.35
N ILE A 281 20.43 -12.08 5.72
CA ILE A 281 20.68 -10.93 4.85
C ILE A 281 21.52 -11.30 3.64
N ASP A 282 22.57 -12.09 3.86
CA ASP A 282 23.54 -12.46 2.79
C ASP A 282 22.96 -13.47 1.80
N ASN A 283 22.06 -14.34 2.26
CA ASN A 283 21.40 -15.36 1.45
C ASN A 283 20.02 -14.90 0.93
N THR A 284 19.67 -13.62 1.06
CA THR A 284 18.44 -13.07 0.50
C THR A 284 18.45 -13.12 -1.02
N GLU A 285 17.39 -13.67 -1.61
CA GLU A 285 17.18 -13.68 -3.05
C GLU A 285 16.40 -12.44 -3.49
N ASP A 286 16.88 -11.75 -4.52
CA ASP A 286 16.28 -10.55 -5.08
C ASP A 286 15.47 -10.90 -6.34
N ILE A 287 14.15 -10.69 -6.33
CA ILE A 287 13.25 -11.02 -7.44
C ILE A 287 12.55 -9.74 -7.92
N TRP A 288 12.76 -9.38 -9.18
CA TRP A 288 12.00 -8.30 -9.83
C TRP A 288 10.62 -8.79 -10.25
N VAL A 289 9.60 -8.05 -9.84
CA VAL A 289 8.21 -8.31 -10.17
C VAL A 289 7.68 -7.15 -11.00
N HIS A 290 7.14 -7.49 -12.18
CA HIS A 290 6.62 -6.53 -13.15
C HIS A 290 5.10 -6.52 -13.15
N PRO A 291 4.44 -5.37 -13.38
CA PRO A 291 2.99 -5.30 -13.54
C PRO A 291 2.54 -6.06 -14.78
N VAL A 292 1.27 -6.46 -14.79
CA VAL A 292 0.64 -6.93 -16.04
C VAL A 292 0.65 -5.77 -17.02
N LYS A 293 1.20 -6.00 -18.22
CA LYS A 293 1.01 -5.06 -19.31
C LYS A 293 -0.48 -5.05 -19.65
N VAL A 294 -1.18 -4.00 -19.28
CA VAL A 294 -2.48 -3.70 -19.86
C VAL A 294 -2.16 -3.25 -21.29
N GLU A 295 -2.50 -4.06 -22.28
CA GLU A 295 -2.61 -3.57 -23.65
C GLU A 295 -3.75 -2.54 -23.62
N GLU A 296 -3.38 -1.27 -23.51
CA GLU A 296 -4.32 -0.19 -23.77
C GLU A 296 -4.58 -0.23 -25.29
N ASP A 297 -5.72 -0.81 -25.66
CA ASP A 297 -6.35 -0.49 -26.95
C ASP A 297 -6.75 1.01 -26.89
N LEU A 298 -5.78 1.86 -27.23
CA LEU A 298 -5.92 3.32 -27.25
C LEU A 298 -6.64 3.85 -28.51
N PHE A 299 -7.34 2.97 -29.27
CA PHE A 299 -8.14 3.41 -30.43
C PHE A 299 -9.35 2.53 -30.68
#